data_a9e36a4de9c315176c9e12210775c97d
#
_entry.id   a9e36a4de9c315176c9e12210775c97d
#
_cell.length_a   1.000
_cell.length_b   1.000
_cell.length_c   1.000
_cell.angle_alpha   90.00
_cell.angle_beta   90.00
_cell.angle_gamma   90.00
#
_symmetry.space_group_name_H-M   'P 1'
#
loop_
_entity.id
_entity.type
_entity.pdbx_description
1 polymer ?
#
loop_
_entity_poly.entity_id
_entity_poly.type
_entity_poly.pdbx_seq_one_letter_code
_entity_poly.pdbx_strand_id
1 'polypeptide(L)'
;MTRLRSSVRFGGVLAGAALLVGLLAAPARAAGKLNIITSTTDLAALAQEVGGDRVEVESIARGYQDPHFVEAKPSFLLKLKKADLLIVVGLQLEIGWLPPLIAQSGNPKIQIGAPGHLDASQFAQILEIPTTAITRAMGDVHPLGNPHYWLDPENGLRIAGGIQRKLAEMRPADATYFEQRYQSFSQRLQQENKNWDELEKLFRGRKVVTYHRSWPNFTKRFGLDVVGYVEPRPGIPPSPAHTVDLIQMMKRENVKVILVEPYFDLKTPNAVARETGARVVVLLPSVGGEKEVTDYFKLFDYDVGLLVRAFQAAR
;
A
#
# COMPACT_ATOMS: atom_id res chain seq x y z
N MET A 1 73.83 80.27 19.41
CA MET A 1 72.66 80.39 20.26
C MET A 1 71.46 79.84 19.45
N THR A 2 71.12 78.59 19.60
CA THR A 2 69.88 78.09 18.96
C THR A 2 69.49 76.78 19.65
N ARG A 3 68.36 76.78 20.32
CA ARG A 3 67.86 75.67 21.15
C ARG A 3 67.13 74.70 20.24
N LEU A 4 67.52 73.42 20.31
CA LEU A 4 66.75 72.31 19.74
C LEU A 4 65.56 71.96 20.66
N ARG A 5 64.36 71.81 20.13
CA ARG A 5 63.23 71.24 20.78
C ARG A 5 62.95 69.83 20.14
N SER A 6 63.09 68.79 20.94
CA SER A 6 62.74 67.46 20.62
C SER A 6 61.22 67.24 20.87
N SER A 7 60.49 66.78 19.84
CA SER A 7 59.08 66.37 19.93
C SER A 7 59.00 64.83 20.02
N VAL A 8 58.52 64.38 21.16
CA VAL A 8 58.17 62.94 21.39
C VAL A 8 56.80 62.66 20.80
N ARG A 9 56.72 61.77 19.84
CA ARG A 9 55.45 61.23 19.34
C ARG A 9 55.08 60.00 20.13
N PHE A 10 53.96 60.06 20.84
CA PHE A 10 53.25 58.86 21.38
C PHE A 10 52.48 58.20 20.30
N GLY A 11 52.85 56.93 19.93
CA GLY A 11 52.06 56.02 19.07
C GLY A 11 51.07 55.26 19.93
N GLY A 12 49.79 55.57 19.73
CA GLY A 12 48.70 54.78 20.33
C GLY A 12 48.46 53.50 19.56
N VAL A 13 48.66 52.37 20.19
CA VAL A 13 48.25 51.03 19.67
C VAL A 13 46.80 50.82 20.02
N LEU A 14 45.90 50.87 19.02
CA LEU A 14 44.52 50.43 19.11
C LEU A 14 44.47 48.91 18.96
N ALA A 15 44.32 48.17 20.05
CA ALA A 15 44.03 46.74 20.06
C ALA A 15 42.55 46.55 19.76
N GLY A 16 42.22 46.14 18.52
CA GLY A 16 40.89 45.71 18.09
C GLY A 16 40.59 44.32 18.64
N ALA A 17 39.73 44.24 19.65
CA ALA A 17 39.19 42.95 20.11
C ALA A 17 38.11 42.45 19.12
N ALA A 18 38.47 41.49 18.29
CA ALA A 18 37.51 40.76 17.44
C ALA A 18 36.73 39.79 18.33
N LEU A 19 35.48 40.12 18.65
CA LEU A 19 34.53 39.21 19.29
C LEU A 19 34.15 38.12 18.28
N LEU A 20 34.75 36.92 18.36
CA LEU A 20 34.26 35.71 17.67
C LEU A 20 33.00 35.25 18.42
N VAL A 21 31.82 35.60 17.87
CA VAL A 21 30.56 35.00 18.26
C VAL A 21 30.53 33.59 17.63
N GLY A 22 31.02 32.60 18.38
CA GLY A 22 30.83 31.19 18.05
C GLY A 22 29.34 30.86 18.17
N LEU A 23 28.65 30.71 17.01
CA LEU A 23 27.34 30.04 16.97
C LEU A 23 27.57 28.61 17.46
N LEU A 24 27.29 28.37 18.74
CA LEU A 24 27.10 27.02 19.26
C LEU A 24 25.84 26.47 18.60
N ALA A 25 26.01 25.71 17.48
CA ALA A 25 24.97 24.89 16.95
C ALA A 25 24.63 23.85 18.04
N ALA A 26 23.54 24.07 18.75
CA ALA A 26 23.01 23.10 19.69
C ALA A 26 22.80 21.79 18.87
N PRO A 27 23.25 20.64 19.39
CA PRO A 27 23.01 19.37 18.69
C PRO A 27 21.50 19.23 18.50
N ALA A 28 21.05 19.18 17.27
CA ALA A 28 19.66 18.91 16.95
C ALA A 28 19.33 17.56 17.58
N ARG A 29 18.56 17.60 18.66
CA ARG A 29 18.08 16.38 19.32
C ARG A 29 17.33 15.58 18.26
N ALA A 30 17.85 14.40 17.93
CA ALA A 30 17.20 13.53 16.95
C ALA A 30 15.73 13.37 17.36
N ALA A 31 14.83 13.94 16.59
CA ALA A 31 13.41 13.81 16.87
C ALA A 31 13.07 12.31 16.81
N GLY A 32 12.38 11.78 17.83
CA GLY A 32 11.97 10.38 17.87
C GLY A 32 11.27 9.95 16.55
N LYS A 33 11.18 8.67 16.23
CA LYS A 33 10.49 8.18 15.03
C LYS A 33 9.01 8.58 15.05
N LEU A 34 8.42 8.83 13.86
CA LEU A 34 6.98 8.94 13.73
C LEU A 34 6.35 7.55 13.85
N ASN A 35 5.35 7.42 14.70
CA ASN A 35 4.60 6.18 14.86
C ASN A 35 3.45 6.15 13.85
N ILE A 36 3.54 5.27 12.85
CA ILE A 36 2.59 5.13 11.75
C ILE A 36 1.83 3.83 11.93
N ILE A 37 0.51 3.93 11.95
CA ILE A 37 -0.37 2.77 11.91
C ILE A 37 -1.05 2.75 10.54
N THR A 38 -1.14 1.57 9.93
CA THR A 38 -1.81 1.38 8.64
C THR A 38 -2.93 0.36 8.76
N SER A 39 -3.94 0.45 7.92
CA SER A 39 -5.01 -0.54 7.88
C SER A 39 -4.53 -1.87 7.29
N THR A 40 -3.67 -1.83 6.25
CA THR A 40 -3.13 -3.01 5.56
C THR A 40 -1.61 -3.04 5.54
N THR A 41 -1.04 -4.23 5.33
CA THR A 41 0.42 -4.45 5.25
C THR A 41 1.04 -3.82 4.01
N ASP A 42 0.27 -3.60 2.95
CA ASP A 42 0.73 -2.97 1.72
C ASP A 42 1.03 -1.49 1.95
N LEU A 43 0.11 -0.80 2.64
CA LEU A 43 0.32 0.58 3.07
C LEU A 43 1.47 0.68 4.07
N ALA A 44 1.65 -0.33 4.93
CA ALA A 44 2.81 -0.39 5.83
C ALA A 44 4.13 -0.52 5.06
N ALA A 45 4.17 -1.40 4.06
CA ALA A 45 5.35 -1.57 3.22
C ALA A 45 5.71 -0.27 2.47
N LEU A 46 4.73 0.42 1.87
CA LEU A 46 4.94 1.70 1.19
C LEU A 46 5.37 2.80 2.15
N ALA A 47 4.77 2.88 3.35
CA ALA A 47 5.14 3.84 4.37
C ALA A 47 6.57 3.60 4.90
N GLN A 48 6.97 2.33 5.05
CA GLN A 48 8.32 1.95 5.47
C GLN A 48 9.36 2.27 4.38
N GLU A 49 9.05 2.03 3.11
CA GLU A 49 9.93 2.37 1.99
C GLU A 49 10.26 3.87 1.96
N VAL A 50 9.25 4.71 2.13
CA VAL A 50 9.41 6.18 2.09
C VAL A 50 9.94 6.74 3.41
N GLY A 51 9.45 6.23 4.53
CA GLY A 51 9.79 6.74 5.86
C GLY A 51 11.17 6.30 6.37
N GLY A 52 11.64 5.14 5.92
CA GLY A 52 12.95 4.57 6.29
C GLY A 52 13.14 4.45 7.80
N ASP A 53 14.25 4.97 8.30
CA ASP A 53 14.62 4.96 9.72
C ASP A 53 13.97 6.10 10.55
N ARG A 54 13.22 7.01 9.90
CA ARG A 54 12.50 8.12 10.54
C ARG A 54 11.12 7.73 11.05
N VAL A 55 10.66 6.53 10.72
CA VAL A 55 9.33 6.03 11.08
C VAL A 55 9.40 4.69 11.81
N GLU A 56 8.35 4.38 12.54
CA GLU A 56 8.02 3.06 13.05
C GLU A 56 6.63 2.73 12.53
N VAL A 57 6.53 1.67 11.72
CA VAL A 57 5.30 1.36 11.00
C VAL A 57 4.74 0.02 11.45
N GLU A 58 3.46 -0.01 11.80
CA GLU A 58 2.72 -1.23 12.10
C GLU A 58 1.41 -1.27 11.32
N SER A 59 1.01 -2.47 10.88
CA SER A 59 -0.30 -2.71 10.28
C SER A 59 -1.29 -3.29 11.29
N ILE A 60 -2.59 -3.00 11.11
CA ILE A 60 -3.68 -3.63 11.87
C ILE A 60 -4.02 -4.98 11.26
N ALA A 61 -4.38 -5.02 9.97
CA ALA A 61 -4.59 -6.26 9.25
C ALA A 61 -3.27 -6.98 8.99
N ARG A 62 -3.33 -8.29 8.82
CA ARG A 62 -2.20 -9.13 8.43
C ARG A 62 -2.34 -9.52 6.96
N GLY A 63 -1.22 -9.76 6.27
CA GLY A 63 -1.20 -10.02 4.85
C GLY A 63 -2.00 -11.25 4.37
N TYR A 64 -2.25 -12.22 5.26
CA TYR A 64 -3.07 -13.40 4.98
C TYR A 64 -4.54 -13.24 5.42
N GLN A 65 -4.96 -12.07 5.94
CA GLN A 65 -6.32 -11.78 6.36
C GLN A 65 -7.09 -11.04 5.27
N ASP A 66 -8.39 -11.30 5.21
CA ASP A 66 -9.32 -10.47 4.46
C ASP A 66 -9.42 -9.07 5.12
N PRO A 67 -9.01 -7.99 4.43
CA PRO A 67 -9.03 -6.66 5.01
C PRO A 67 -10.44 -6.07 5.20
N HIS A 68 -11.47 -6.68 4.60
CA HIS A 68 -12.87 -6.30 4.84
C HIS A 68 -13.33 -6.72 6.23
N PHE A 69 -12.77 -7.82 6.79
CA PHE A 69 -13.22 -8.46 8.00
C PHE A 69 -12.06 -8.67 8.99
N VAL A 70 -11.69 -7.60 9.69
CA VAL A 70 -10.67 -7.66 10.74
C VAL A 70 -11.36 -7.67 12.11
N GLU A 71 -11.12 -8.72 12.89
CA GLU A 71 -11.63 -8.82 14.26
C GLU A 71 -10.99 -7.74 15.15
N ALA A 72 -11.83 -6.89 15.76
CA ALA A 72 -11.37 -5.83 16.64
C ALA A 72 -10.73 -6.39 17.92
N LYS A 73 -9.51 -5.94 18.26
CA LYS A 73 -8.76 -6.36 19.45
C LYS A 73 -8.40 -5.16 20.31
N PRO A 74 -8.42 -5.28 21.66
CA PRO A 74 -8.01 -4.18 22.55
C PRO A 74 -6.60 -3.65 22.26
N SER A 75 -5.68 -4.51 21.80
CA SER A 75 -4.33 -4.10 21.41
C SER A 75 -4.31 -3.09 20.27
N PHE A 76 -5.31 -3.10 19.38
CA PHE A 76 -5.42 -2.12 18.29
C PHE A 76 -5.73 -0.71 18.81
N LEU A 77 -6.55 -0.60 19.87
CA LEU A 77 -6.81 0.68 20.53
C LEU A 77 -5.53 1.29 21.11
N LEU A 78 -4.65 0.46 21.68
CA LEU A 78 -3.37 0.91 22.21
C LEU A 78 -2.43 1.41 21.11
N LYS A 79 -2.40 0.75 19.95
CA LYS A 79 -1.65 1.19 18.78
C LYS A 79 -2.18 2.52 18.24
N LEU A 80 -3.48 2.60 17.98
CA LEU A 80 -4.14 3.81 17.47
C LEU A 80 -3.99 5.00 18.42
N LYS A 81 -4.05 4.77 19.75
CA LYS A 81 -3.86 5.83 20.75
C LYS A 81 -2.50 6.50 20.65
N LYS A 82 -1.46 5.76 20.25
CA LYS A 82 -0.07 6.27 20.14
C LYS A 82 0.29 6.74 18.74
N ALA A 83 -0.55 6.51 17.74
CA ALA A 83 -0.27 6.84 16.35
C ALA A 83 -0.10 8.35 16.15
N ASP A 84 0.93 8.75 15.44
CA ASP A 84 1.09 10.08 14.89
C ASP A 84 0.39 10.23 13.54
N LEU A 85 0.38 9.12 12.75
CA LEU A 85 -0.26 9.02 11.46
C LEU A 85 -1.00 7.68 11.36
N LEU A 86 -2.25 7.72 10.90
CA LEU A 86 -3.03 6.57 10.47
C LEU A 86 -3.21 6.64 8.96
N ILE A 87 -2.81 5.60 8.24
CA ILE A 87 -3.00 5.48 6.79
C ILE A 87 -4.02 4.38 6.52
N VAL A 88 -5.10 4.71 5.83
CA VAL A 88 -6.19 3.79 5.51
C VAL A 88 -6.32 3.59 4.00
N VAL A 89 -6.82 2.43 3.58
CA VAL A 89 -7.16 2.18 2.18
C VAL A 89 -8.32 3.08 1.76
N GLY A 90 -9.32 3.24 2.61
CA GLY A 90 -10.50 4.04 2.28
C GLY A 90 -11.49 3.30 1.37
N LEU A 91 -12.32 4.05 0.62
CA LEU A 91 -13.37 3.51 -0.26
C LEU A 91 -14.32 2.53 0.46
N GLN A 92 -14.45 2.65 1.80
CA GLN A 92 -15.24 1.78 2.67
C GLN A 92 -14.69 0.35 2.84
N LEU A 93 -13.43 0.07 2.48
CA LEU A 93 -12.83 -1.25 2.74
C LEU A 93 -12.91 -1.62 4.23
N GLU A 94 -12.56 -0.69 5.10
CA GLU A 94 -12.47 -0.90 6.55
C GLU A 94 -13.74 -0.51 7.31
N ILE A 95 -14.85 -0.24 6.59
CA ILE A 95 -16.06 0.34 7.20
C ILE A 95 -16.63 -0.49 8.34
N GLY A 96 -16.49 -1.83 8.27
CA GLY A 96 -17.03 -2.77 9.24
C GLY A 96 -16.27 -2.81 10.57
N TRP A 97 -15.02 -2.32 10.64
CA TRP A 97 -14.20 -2.53 11.83
C TRP A 97 -13.34 -1.33 12.27
N LEU A 98 -12.81 -0.52 11.36
CA LEU A 98 -11.84 0.52 11.71
C LEU A 98 -12.47 1.80 12.30
N PRO A 99 -13.61 2.35 11.80
CA PRO A 99 -14.17 3.58 12.32
C PRO A 99 -14.49 3.54 13.83
N PRO A 100 -15.07 2.46 14.40
CA PRO A 100 -15.27 2.36 15.84
C PRO A 100 -13.95 2.36 16.62
N LEU A 101 -12.89 1.73 16.09
CA LEU A 101 -11.58 1.70 16.73
C LEU A 101 -10.92 3.09 16.74
N ILE A 102 -11.03 3.84 15.65
CA ILE A 102 -10.54 5.23 15.58
C ILE A 102 -11.23 6.08 16.66
N ALA A 103 -12.54 6.04 16.71
CA ALA A 103 -13.33 6.81 17.69
C ALA A 103 -12.96 6.44 19.14
N GLN A 104 -12.87 5.12 19.45
CA GLN A 104 -12.57 4.62 20.79
C GLN A 104 -11.09 4.81 21.20
N SER A 105 -10.18 5.02 20.25
CA SER A 105 -8.75 5.25 20.55
C SER A 105 -8.52 6.50 21.40
N GLY A 106 -9.44 7.49 21.31
CA GLY A 106 -9.34 8.78 21.98
C GLY A 106 -8.14 9.62 21.49
N ASN A 107 -7.55 9.28 20.35
CA ASN A 107 -6.44 10.02 19.75
C ASN A 107 -6.97 11.10 18.79
N PRO A 108 -6.90 12.40 19.13
CA PRO A 108 -7.42 13.46 18.28
C PRO A 108 -6.62 13.65 16.98
N LYS A 109 -5.35 13.18 16.93
CA LYS A 109 -4.49 13.34 15.75
C LYS A 109 -4.99 12.55 14.54
N ILE A 110 -5.62 11.38 14.77
CA ILE A 110 -5.96 10.40 13.73
C ILE A 110 -7.46 10.29 13.46
N GLN A 111 -8.29 11.16 14.06
CA GLN A 111 -9.72 11.17 13.74
C GLN A 111 -9.93 11.48 12.26
N ILE A 112 -11.03 11.01 11.68
CA ILE A 112 -11.36 11.30 10.28
C ILE A 112 -11.35 12.82 10.05
N GLY A 113 -10.58 13.26 9.06
CA GLY A 113 -10.37 14.68 8.75
C GLY A 113 -9.28 15.37 9.57
N ALA A 114 -8.68 14.70 10.57
CA ALA A 114 -7.54 15.25 11.30
C ALA A 114 -6.24 15.16 10.46
N PRO A 115 -5.23 16.02 10.73
CA PRO A 115 -3.98 16.04 9.97
C PRO A 115 -3.20 14.71 9.96
N GLY A 116 -3.34 13.89 10.98
CA GLY A 116 -2.74 12.56 11.09
C GLY A 116 -3.63 11.42 10.56
N HIS A 117 -4.69 11.72 9.80
CA HIS A 117 -5.50 10.73 9.09
C HIS A 117 -5.28 10.85 7.58
N LEU A 118 -4.76 9.80 6.95
CA LEU A 118 -4.47 9.78 5.51
C LEU A 118 -5.27 8.68 4.83
N ASP A 119 -6.22 9.07 3.99
CA ASP A 119 -6.92 8.16 3.08
C ASP A 119 -6.09 8.01 1.81
N ALA A 120 -5.53 6.80 1.58
CA ALA A 120 -4.63 6.54 0.46
C ALA A 120 -5.36 6.49 -0.89
N SER A 121 -6.68 6.28 -0.90
CA SER A 121 -7.48 6.24 -2.14
C SER A 121 -7.41 7.53 -2.93
N GLN A 122 -7.21 8.66 -2.27
CA GLN A 122 -7.11 9.97 -2.94
C GLN A 122 -5.92 10.10 -3.90
N PHE A 123 -4.96 9.20 -3.83
CA PHE A 123 -3.79 9.18 -4.73
C PHE A 123 -3.88 8.12 -5.82
N ALA A 124 -4.81 7.18 -5.72
CA ALA A 124 -4.91 6.04 -6.60
C ALA A 124 -5.86 6.28 -7.79
N GLN A 125 -5.61 5.57 -8.88
CA GLN A 125 -6.58 5.43 -9.95
C GLN A 125 -7.60 4.37 -9.55
N ILE A 126 -8.84 4.79 -9.30
CA ILE A 126 -9.92 3.91 -8.87
C ILE A 126 -10.64 3.32 -10.10
N LEU A 127 -10.87 2.02 -10.05
CA LEU A 127 -11.63 1.28 -11.06
C LEU A 127 -13.01 0.87 -10.51
N GLU A 128 -13.87 0.41 -11.41
CA GLU A 128 -15.19 -0.14 -11.08
C GLU A 128 -16.05 0.80 -10.22
N ILE A 129 -16.01 2.12 -10.48
CA ILE A 129 -16.90 3.08 -9.83
C ILE A 129 -18.33 2.79 -10.34
N PRO A 130 -19.28 2.43 -9.45
CA PRO A 130 -20.64 2.14 -9.87
C PRO A 130 -21.32 3.34 -10.51
N THR A 131 -21.99 3.14 -11.63
CA THR A 131 -22.76 4.18 -12.33
C THR A 131 -24.24 4.15 -11.99
N THR A 132 -24.68 3.16 -11.20
CA THR A 132 -26.07 2.98 -10.76
C THR A 132 -26.13 2.91 -9.23
N ALA A 133 -27.31 3.15 -8.67
CA ALA A 133 -27.52 3.05 -7.22
C ALA A 133 -27.23 1.63 -6.72
N ILE A 134 -26.40 1.52 -5.68
CA ILE A 134 -26.07 0.25 -5.06
C ILE A 134 -27.23 -0.20 -4.16
N THR A 135 -27.57 -1.48 -4.25
CA THR A 135 -28.57 -2.11 -3.40
C THR A 135 -27.93 -3.25 -2.62
N ARG A 136 -28.51 -3.62 -1.48
CA ARG A 136 -28.04 -4.77 -0.67
C ARG A 136 -27.99 -6.08 -1.46
N ALA A 137 -28.83 -6.22 -2.48
CA ALA A 137 -28.86 -7.39 -3.36
C ALA A 137 -27.59 -7.53 -4.24
N MET A 138 -26.77 -6.48 -4.34
CA MET A 138 -25.53 -6.50 -5.12
C MET A 138 -24.33 -7.08 -4.33
N GLY A 139 -24.52 -7.41 -3.04
CA GLY A 139 -23.46 -7.87 -2.17
C GLY A 139 -22.61 -6.71 -1.65
N ASP A 140 -21.34 -6.98 -1.33
CA ASP A 140 -20.39 -6.02 -0.77
C ASP A 140 -19.72 -5.18 -1.89
N VAL A 141 -20.57 -4.45 -2.64
CA VAL A 141 -20.11 -3.53 -3.67
C VAL A 141 -19.79 -2.17 -3.04
N HIS A 142 -18.57 -1.71 -3.24
CA HIS A 142 -18.10 -0.43 -2.72
C HIS A 142 -18.60 0.75 -3.56
N PRO A 143 -19.32 1.73 -2.95
CA PRO A 143 -19.97 2.81 -3.69
C PRO A 143 -19.02 3.80 -4.35
N LEU A 144 -17.79 3.87 -3.87
CA LEU A 144 -16.78 4.80 -4.38
C LEU A 144 -15.78 4.13 -5.35
N GLY A 145 -16.03 2.86 -5.71
CA GLY A 145 -15.19 2.06 -6.60
C GLY A 145 -14.42 0.96 -5.88
N ASN A 146 -13.71 0.14 -6.63
CA ASN A 146 -13.01 -1.03 -6.12
C ASN A 146 -11.84 -0.61 -5.21
N PRO A 147 -11.79 -1.06 -3.95
CA PRO A 147 -10.80 -0.64 -2.98
C PRO A 147 -9.43 -1.32 -3.13
N HIS A 148 -9.31 -2.38 -3.93
CA HIS A 148 -8.07 -3.17 -4.08
C HIS A 148 -7.08 -2.52 -5.06
N TYR A 149 -7.01 -1.20 -5.07
CA TYR A 149 -6.23 -0.41 -6.01
C TYR A 149 -4.71 -0.53 -5.82
N TRP A 150 -4.24 -0.94 -4.61
CA TRP A 150 -2.80 -1.15 -4.35
C TRP A 150 -2.20 -2.32 -5.15
N LEU A 151 -3.03 -3.19 -5.73
CA LEU A 151 -2.62 -4.29 -6.59
C LEU A 151 -2.22 -3.86 -8.02
N ASP A 152 -2.10 -2.56 -8.25
CA ASP A 152 -1.41 -1.98 -9.39
C ASP A 152 -0.14 -1.25 -8.91
N PRO A 153 1.08 -1.65 -9.35
CA PRO A 153 2.33 -1.00 -8.97
C PRO A 153 2.36 0.51 -9.21
N GLU A 154 1.68 0.98 -10.26
CA GLU A 154 1.59 2.42 -10.55
C GLU A 154 0.75 3.16 -9.49
N ASN A 155 -0.29 2.53 -8.97
CA ASN A 155 -0.99 3.07 -7.80
C ASN A 155 -0.11 3.05 -6.56
N GLY A 156 0.71 2.01 -6.37
CA GLY A 156 1.71 1.96 -5.30
C GLY A 156 2.67 3.15 -5.35
N LEU A 157 3.14 3.52 -6.54
CA LEU A 157 3.98 4.71 -6.73
C LEU A 157 3.26 6.00 -6.33
N ARG A 158 2.02 6.17 -6.77
CA ARG A 158 1.22 7.36 -6.45
C ARG A 158 0.93 7.47 -4.94
N ILE A 159 0.61 6.35 -4.30
CA ILE A 159 0.40 6.27 -2.85
C ILE A 159 1.69 6.61 -2.10
N ALA A 160 2.82 6.03 -2.50
CA ALA A 160 4.12 6.34 -1.90
C ALA A 160 4.46 7.83 -2.00
N GLY A 161 4.17 8.47 -3.14
CA GLY A 161 4.30 9.92 -3.31
C GLY A 161 3.36 10.73 -2.41
N GLY A 162 2.13 10.24 -2.18
CA GLY A 162 1.19 10.82 -1.22
C GLY A 162 1.71 10.73 0.22
N ILE A 163 2.22 9.56 0.60
CA ILE A 163 2.84 9.32 1.90
C ILE A 163 4.08 10.22 2.09
N GLN A 164 4.93 10.32 1.06
CA GLN A 164 6.11 11.19 1.09
C GLN A 164 5.75 12.64 1.43
N ARG A 165 4.76 13.22 0.73
CA ARG A 165 4.30 14.58 0.99
C ARG A 165 3.75 14.73 2.41
N LYS A 166 2.98 13.75 2.89
CA LYS A 166 2.43 13.76 4.25
C LYS A 166 3.53 13.70 5.30
N LEU A 167 4.55 12.87 5.14
CA LEU A 167 5.68 12.79 6.05
C LEU A 167 6.51 14.07 6.05
N ALA A 168 6.73 14.69 4.89
CA ALA A 168 7.42 15.98 4.76
C ALA A 168 6.64 17.13 5.45
N GLU A 169 5.29 17.12 5.34
CA GLU A 169 4.42 18.05 6.06
C GLU A 169 4.56 17.90 7.58
N MET A 170 4.55 16.66 8.08
CA MET A 170 4.66 16.35 9.51
C MET A 170 6.08 16.58 10.06
N ARG A 171 7.10 16.44 9.22
CA ARG A 171 8.52 16.54 9.56
C ARG A 171 9.30 17.34 8.50
N PRO A 172 9.14 18.67 8.43
CA PRO A 172 9.83 19.49 7.42
C PRO A 172 11.36 19.36 7.45
N ALA A 173 11.95 19.12 8.62
CA ALA A 173 13.40 18.91 8.76
C ALA A 173 13.90 17.63 8.05
N ASP A 174 13.05 16.61 7.89
CA ASP A 174 13.35 15.35 7.23
C ASP A 174 12.82 15.30 5.77
N ALA A 175 12.26 16.39 5.24
CA ALA A 175 11.60 16.41 3.92
C ALA A 175 12.52 15.91 2.78
N THR A 176 13.78 16.35 2.75
CA THR A 176 14.77 15.91 1.76
C THR A 176 15.06 14.41 1.89
N TYR A 177 15.11 13.87 3.10
CA TYR A 177 15.30 12.44 3.33
C TYR A 177 14.13 11.62 2.75
N PHE A 178 12.88 12.01 3.03
CA PHE A 178 11.70 11.33 2.50
C PHE A 178 11.62 11.41 0.96
N GLU A 179 11.99 12.55 0.39
CA GLU A 179 12.06 12.72 -1.07
C GLU A 179 13.10 11.77 -1.68
N GLN A 180 14.31 11.69 -1.13
CA GLN A 180 15.34 10.76 -1.61
C GLN A 180 14.90 9.31 -1.54
N ARG A 181 14.23 8.92 -0.46
CA ARG A 181 13.65 7.58 -0.30
C ARG A 181 12.59 7.28 -1.35
N TYR A 182 11.68 8.21 -1.57
CA TYR A 182 10.66 8.10 -2.62
C TYR A 182 11.26 7.97 -4.02
N GLN A 183 12.26 8.78 -4.35
CA GLN A 183 12.96 8.69 -5.64
C GLN A 183 13.66 7.34 -5.82
N SER A 184 14.29 6.81 -4.78
CA SER A 184 14.91 5.48 -4.80
C SER A 184 13.86 4.39 -5.03
N PHE A 185 12.71 4.45 -4.33
CA PHE A 185 11.57 3.55 -4.55
C PHE A 185 11.05 3.63 -5.99
N SER A 186 10.85 4.85 -6.51
CA SER A 186 10.40 5.10 -7.88
C SER A 186 11.32 4.49 -8.93
N GLN A 187 12.63 4.70 -8.80
CA GLN A 187 13.62 4.14 -9.72
C GLN A 187 13.63 2.61 -9.71
N ARG A 188 13.56 2.01 -8.51
CA ARG A 188 13.47 0.56 -8.36
C ARG A 188 12.17 0.04 -8.99
N LEU A 189 11.04 0.69 -8.76
CA LEU A 189 9.75 0.28 -9.32
C LEU A 189 9.76 0.32 -10.85
N GLN A 190 10.36 1.35 -11.44
CA GLN A 190 10.51 1.44 -12.90
C GLN A 190 11.33 0.27 -13.47
N GLN A 191 12.36 -0.19 -12.75
CA GLN A 191 13.14 -1.34 -13.16
C GLN A 191 12.35 -2.64 -13.03
N GLU A 192 11.67 -2.84 -11.90
CA GLU A 192 10.85 -4.05 -11.69
C GLU A 192 9.65 -4.10 -12.66
N ASN A 193 9.04 -2.97 -12.98
CA ASN A 193 8.00 -2.92 -14.00
C ASN A 193 8.47 -3.48 -15.35
N LYS A 194 9.72 -3.19 -15.77
CA LYS A 194 10.28 -3.77 -17.02
C LYS A 194 10.43 -5.28 -16.91
N ASN A 195 10.86 -5.77 -15.74
CA ASN A 195 11.00 -7.21 -15.50
C ASN A 195 9.62 -7.91 -15.55
N TRP A 196 8.61 -7.32 -14.91
CA TRP A 196 7.23 -7.85 -14.94
C TRP A 196 6.61 -7.74 -16.32
N ASP A 197 6.90 -6.68 -17.11
CA ASP A 197 6.43 -6.54 -18.50
C ASP A 197 6.95 -7.67 -19.41
N GLU A 198 8.19 -8.14 -19.20
CA GLU A 198 8.70 -9.30 -19.93
C GLU A 198 8.00 -10.60 -19.52
N LEU A 199 7.75 -10.79 -18.23
CA LEU A 199 7.09 -11.99 -17.71
C LEU A 199 5.61 -12.05 -18.12
N GLU A 200 4.89 -10.92 -18.10
CA GLU A 200 3.48 -10.89 -18.43
C GLU A 200 3.19 -11.32 -19.89
N LYS A 201 4.15 -11.15 -20.83
CA LYS A 201 4.00 -11.61 -22.22
C LYS A 201 3.66 -13.10 -22.32
N LEU A 202 4.00 -13.88 -21.29
CA LEU A 202 3.73 -15.32 -21.23
C LEU A 202 2.27 -15.64 -20.94
N PHE A 203 1.51 -14.68 -20.40
CA PHE A 203 0.12 -14.89 -20.01
C PHE A 203 -0.82 -13.71 -20.37
N ARG A 204 -0.34 -12.64 -20.99
CA ARG A 204 -1.16 -11.51 -21.45
C ARG A 204 -2.31 -12.00 -22.36
N GLY A 205 -3.52 -11.50 -22.15
CA GLY A 205 -4.74 -11.85 -22.86
C GLY A 205 -5.30 -13.23 -22.48
N ARG A 206 -4.73 -13.91 -21.49
CA ARG A 206 -5.28 -15.17 -20.99
C ARG A 206 -6.51 -14.92 -20.14
N LYS A 207 -7.54 -15.77 -20.36
CA LYS A 207 -8.78 -15.76 -19.58
C LYS A 207 -8.57 -16.42 -18.23
N VAL A 208 -9.11 -15.78 -17.19
CA VAL A 208 -9.12 -16.28 -15.82
C VAL A 208 -10.51 -16.15 -15.20
N VAL A 209 -10.76 -16.96 -14.20
CA VAL A 209 -11.84 -16.77 -13.22
C VAL A 209 -11.18 -16.35 -11.91
N THR A 210 -11.75 -15.41 -11.15
CA THR A 210 -11.29 -15.07 -9.82
C THR A 210 -12.31 -15.47 -8.77
N TYR A 211 -11.88 -15.70 -7.53
CA TYR A 211 -12.84 -16.00 -6.46
C TYR A 211 -13.68 -14.78 -6.15
N HIS A 212 -13.04 -13.71 -5.67
CA HIS A 212 -13.62 -12.42 -5.34
C HIS A 212 -13.19 -11.35 -6.37
N ARG A 213 -13.78 -10.15 -6.27
CA ARG A 213 -13.43 -8.99 -7.12
C ARG A 213 -12.23 -8.18 -6.58
N SER A 214 -11.20 -8.86 -6.07
CA SER A 214 -9.99 -8.19 -5.58
C SER A 214 -9.06 -7.72 -6.70
N TRP A 215 -9.16 -8.28 -7.90
CA TRP A 215 -8.10 -8.25 -8.92
C TRP A 215 -8.25 -7.25 -10.08
N PRO A 216 -9.23 -6.33 -10.16
CA PRO A 216 -9.39 -5.48 -11.35
C PRO A 216 -8.15 -4.66 -11.69
N ASN A 217 -7.49 -4.06 -10.67
CA ASN A 217 -6.27 -3.27 -10.87
C ASN A 217 -5.10 -4.16 -11.32
N PHE A 218 -4.90 -5.30 -10.69
CA PHE A 218 -3.88 -6.28 -11.06
C PHE A 218 -4.09 -6.83 -12.46
N THR A 219 -5.30 -7.30 -12.78
CA THR A 219 -5.59 -7.91 -14.09
C THR A 219 -5.53 -6.89 -15.22
N LYS A 220 -5.93 -5.65 -14.98
CA LYS A 220 -5.73 -4.56 -15.93
C LYS A 220 -4.24 -4.28 -16.17
N ARG A 221 -3.44 -4.22 -15.09
CA ARG A 221 -1.99 -3.97 -15.19
C ARG A 221 -1.26 -5.09 -15.96
N PHE A 222 -1.60 -6.35 -15.68
CA PHE A 222 -0.93 -7.52 -16.24
C PHE A 222 -1.66 -8.17 -17.42
N GLY A 223 -2.67 -7.50 -17.98
CA GLY A 223 -3.33 -7.91 -19.22
C GLY A 223 -4.07 -9.24 -19.14
N LEU A 224 -4.61 -9.62 -17.97
CA LEU A 224 -5.48 -10.80 -17.82
C LEU A 224 -6.94 -10.43 -18.11
N ASP A 225 -7.69 -11.36 -18.72
CA ASP A 225 -9.12 -11.20 -19.00
C ASP A 225 -9.96 -11.98 -17.98
N VAL A 226 -10.62 -11.26 -17.06
CA VAL A 226 -11.50 -11.87 -16.05
C VAL A 226 -12.88 -12.12 -16.67
N VAL A 227 -13.20 -13.38 -16.96
CA VAL A 227 -14.45 -13.77 -17.60
C VAL A 227 -15.54 -14.26 -16.64
N GLY A 228 -15.22 -14.38 -15.35
CA GLY A 228 -16.19 -14.81 -14.33
C GLY A 228 -15.62 -14.83 -12.91
N TYR A 229 -16.52 -15.09 -11.97
CA TYR A 229 -16.21 -15.09 -10.53
C TYR A 229 -16.78 -16.35 -9.87
N VAL A 230 -16.04 -16.90 -8.89
CA VAL A 230 -16.55 -18.03 -8.07
C VAL A 230 -17.70 -17.52 -7.19
N GLU A 231 -17.56 -16.35 -6.57
CA GLU A 231 -18.67 -15.66 -5.92
C GLU A 231 -19.61 -15.05 -6.97
N PRO A 232 -20.93 -15.28 -6.90
CA PRO A 232 -21.86 -14.66 -7.82
C PRO A 232 -21.92 -13.13 -7.66
N ARG A 233 -21.64 -12.65 -6.46
CA ARG A 233 -21.54 -11.24 -6.04
C ARG A 233 -20.57 -11.14 -4.87
N PRO A 234 -19.86 -10.00 -4.70
CA PRO A 234 -18.93 -9.82 -3.61
C PRO A 234 -19.55 -10.15 -2.24
N GLY A 235 -18.86 -11.01 -1.45
CA GLY A 235 -19.33 -11.43 -0.12
C GLY A 235 -20.51 -12.41 -0.12
N ILE A 236 -21.00 -12.88 -1.28
CA ILE A 236 -22.09 -13.87 -1.35
C ILE A 236 -21.53 -15.23 -1.79
N PRO A 237 -21.59 -16.25 -0.92
CA PRO A 237 -21.08 -17.58 -1.25
C PRO A 237 -21.72 -18.17 -2.50
N PRO A 238 -20.97 -18.97 -3.31
CA PRO A 238 -21.48 -19.58 -4.54
C PRO A 238 -22.61 -20.59 -4.24
N SER A 239 -23.71 -20.46 -4.99
CA SER A 239 -24.78 -21.47 -5.00
C SER A 239 -24.43 -22.62 -5.93
N PRO A 240 -25.05 -23.81 -5.77
CA PRO A 240 -24.88 -24.93 -6.71
C PRO A 240 -25.23 -24.57 -8.16
N ALA A 241 -26.30 -23.81 -8.37
CA ALA A 241 -26.70 -23.36 -9.72
C ALA A 241 -25.62 -22.47 -10.36
N HIS A 242 -25.14 -21.44 -9.64
CA HIS A 242 -24.06 -20.59 -10.10
C HIS A 242 -22.77 -21.37 -10.40
N THR A 243 -22.45 -22.37 -9.58
CA THR A 243 -21.27 -23.23 -9.80
C THR A 243 -21.39 -24.03 -11.11
N VAL A 244 -22.57 -24.56 -11.42
CA VAL A 244 -22.82 -25.26 -12.69
C VAL A 244 -22.68 -24.31 -13.88
N ASP A 245 -23.26 -23.12 -13.82
CA ASP A 245 -23.16 -22.09 -14.87
C ASP A 245 -21.71 -21.67 -15.09
N LEU A 246 -20.95 -21.48 -14.00
CA LEU A 246 -19.52 -21.14 -14.05
C LEU A 246 -18.71 -22.24 -14.75
N ILE A 247 -18.94 -23.52 -14.41
CA ILE A 247 -18.28 -24.66 -15.05
C ILE A 247 -18.56 -24.67 -16.53
N GLN A 248 -19.81 -24.48 -16.93
CA GLN A 248 -20.20 -24.46 -18.35
C GLN A 248 -19.54 -23.31 -19.11
N MET A 249 -19.52 -22.12 -18.50
CA MET A 249 -18.85 -20.94 -19.06
C MET A 249 -17.34 -21.19 -19.20
N MET A 250 -16.67 -21.71 -18.18
CA MET A 250 -15.23 -21.98 -18.20
C MET A 250 -14.87 -23.02 -19.29
N LYS A 251 -15.68 -24.06 -19.47
CA LYS A 251 -15.51 -25.07 -20.57
C LYS A 251 -15.64 -24.41 -21.93
N ARG A 252 -16.69 -23.60 -22.15
CA ARG A 252 -16.94 -22.90 -23.40
C ARG A 252 -15.83 -21.90 -23.75
N GLU A 253 -15.36 -21.13 -22.75
CA GLU A 253 -14.34 -20.10 -22.90
C GLU A 253 -12.91 -20.65 -22.79
N ASN A 254 -12.75 -21.97 -22.57
CA ASN A 254 -11.46 -22.63 -22.33
C ASN A 254 -10.60 -22.02 -21.24
N VAL A 255 -11.22 -21.63 -20.11
CA VAL A 255 -10.52 -21.04 -18.96
C VAL A 255 -9.69 -22.09 -18.23
N LYS A 256 -8.41 -21.83 -18.03
CA LYS A 256 -7.45 -22.80 -17.45
C LYS A 256 -6.95 -22.42 -16.06
N VAL A 257 -7.27 -21.21 -15.56
CA VAL A 257 -6.77 -20.72 -14.28
C VAL A 257 -7.90 -20.08 -13.49
N ILE A 258 -7.99 -20.45 -12.21
CA ILE A 258 -8.87 -19.85 -11.20
C ILE A 258 -7.97 -19.20 -10.16
N LEU A 259 -8.10 -17.89 -9.97
CA LEU A 259 -7.34 -17.11 -8.97
C LEU A 259 -8.16 -17.05 -7.69
N VAL A 260 -7.51 -17.32 -6.55
CA VAL A 260 -8.16 -17.36 -5.23
C VAL A 260 -7.26 -16.69 -4.23
N GLU A 261 -7.81 -15.88 -3.35
CA GLU A 261 -7.12 -15.28 -2.22
C GLU A 261 -6.93 -16.31 -1.08
N PRO A 262 -5.86 -16.22 -0.27
CA PRO A 262 -5.49 -17.26 0.70
C PRO A 262 -6.49 -17.47 1.84
N TYR A 263 -7.39 -16.52 2.06
CA TYR A 263 -8.40 -16.58 3.13
C TYR A 263 -9.75 -17.20 2.70
N PHE A 264 -9.93 -17.53 1.40
CA PHE A 264 -11.14 -18.22 0.95
C PHE A 264 -10.99 -19.73 0.98
N ASP A 265 -12.13 -20.42 1.19
CA ASP A 265 -12.21 -21.88 1.15
C ASP A 265 -11.99 -22.39 -0.28
N LEU A 266 -11.03 -23.27 -0.44
CA LEU A 266 -10.67 -23.86 -1.74
C LEU A 266 -11.60 -24.99 -2.19
N LYS A 267 -12.61 -25.41 -1.42
CA LYS A 267 -13.51 -26.53 -1.74
C LYS A 267 -14.24 -26.31 -3.07
N THR A 268 -14.90 -25.16 -3.23
CA THR A 268 -15.61 -24.83 -4.47
C THR A 268 -14.66 -24.59 -5.66
N PRO A 269 -13.60 -23.77 -5.54
CA PRO A 269 -12.62 -23.61 -6.62
C PRO A 269 -12.02 -24.94 -7.08
N ASN A 270 -11.65 -25.83 -6.16
CA ASN A 270 -11.11 -27.14 -6.50
C ASN A 270 -12.15 -28.06 -7.18
N ALA A 271 -13.43 -27.99 -6.79
CA ALA A 271 -14.49 -28.72 -7.46
C ALA A 271 -14.67 -28.23 -8.91
N VAL A 272 -14.72 -26.91 -9.13
CA VAL A 272 -14.78 -26.30 -10.46
C VAL A 272 -13.55 -26.69 -11.29
N ALA A 273 -12.36 -26.65 -10.70
CA ALA A 273 -11.11 -27.02 -11.38
C ALA A 273 -11.13 -28.48 -11.86
N ARG A 274 -11.58 -29.41 -11.03
CA ARG A 274 -11.72 -30.85 -11.45
C ARG A 274 -12.65 -31.02 -12.64
N GLU A 275 -13.76 -30.30 -12.70
CA GLU A 275 -14.74 -30.39 -13.77
C GLU A 275 -14.30 -29.70 -15.07
N THR A 276 -13.43 -28.73 -15.01
CA THR A 276 -13.01 -27.91 -16.16
C THR A 276 -11.59 -28.22 -16.64
N GLY A 277 -10.81 -28.98 -15.87
CA GLY A 277 -9.39 -29.17 -16.11
C GLY A 277 -8.55 -27.93 -15.86
N ALA A 278 -9.11 -26.91 -15.15
CA ALA A 278 -8.39 -25.71 -14.76
C ALA A 278 -7.50 -25.98 -13.53
N ARG A 279 -6.63 -25.00 -13.22
CA ARG A 279 -5.78 -24.97 -12.02
C ARG A 279 -6.26 -23.89 -11.07
N VAL A 280 -6.31 -24.21 -9.80
CA VAL A 280 -6.47 -23.20 -8.74
C VAL A 280 -5.09 -22.62 -8.41
N VAL A 281 -4.98 -21.31 -8.46
CA VAL A 281 -3.77 -20.56 -8.11
C VAL A 281 -4.12 -19.61 -6.96
N VAL A 282 -3.47 -19.81 -5.82
CA VAL A 282 -3.63 -18.91 -4.69
C VAL A 282 -2.68 -17.74 -4.89
N LEU A 283 -3.24 -16.57 -5.24
CA LEU A 283 -2.51 -15.31 -5.33
C LEU A 283 -2.61 -14.53 -4.03
N LEU A 284 -1.58 -13.77 -3.72
CA LEU A 284 -1.52 -12.99 -2.51
C LEU A 284 -2.05 -11.56 -2.77
N PRO A 285 -3.11 -11.14 -2.09
CA PRO A 285 -3.60 -9.76 -2.25
C PRO A 285 -2.77 -8.76 -1.44
N SER A 286 -1.86 -9.23 -0.56
CA SER A 286 -1.13 -8.35 0.36
C SER A 286 0.25 -8.86 0.74
N VAL A 287 1.14 -7.93 1.00
CA VAL A 287 2.47 -8.16 1.59
C VAL A 287 2.33 -8.95 2.90
N GLY A 288 3.17 -9.97 3.09
CA GLY A 288 3.11 -10.85 4.26
C GLY A 288 1.99 -11.90 4.20
N GLY A 289 1.39 -12.12 3.03
CA GLY A 289 0.50 -13.26 2.78
C GLY A 289 1.25 -14.59 2.86
N GLU A 290 2.52 -14.59 2.46
CA GLU A 290 3.50 -15.67 2.69
C GLU A 290 4.75 -15.09 3.34
N LYS A 291 5.52 -15.95 4.01
CA LYS A 291 6.67 -15.53 4.83
C LYS A 291 7.77 -14.83 4.02
N GLU A 292 7.99 -15.24 2.78
CA GLU A 292 8.98 -14.68 1.86
C GLU A 292 8.56 -13.36 1.21
N VAL A 293 7.27 -13.03 1.22
CA VAL A 293 6.71 -11.81 0.64
C VAL A 293 6.78 -10.67 1.66
N THR A 294 7.96 -10.13 1.85
CA THR A 294 8.29 -9.18 2.93
C THR A 294 8.15 -7.71 2.56
N ASP A 295 8.00 -7.40 1.27
CA ASP A 295 7.92 -6.04 0.75
C ASP A 295 7.01 -5.96 -0.48
N TYR A 296 6.73 -4.72 -0.92
CA TYR A 296 5.80 -4.43 -1.99
C TYR A 296 6.25 -5.00 -3.35
N PHE A 297 7.55 -5.09 -3.62
CA PHE A 297 8.08 -5.66 -4.87
C PHE A 297 7.93 -7.17 -4.89
N LYS A 298 8.24 -7.83 -3.78
CA LYS A 298 8.11 -9.29 -3.65
C LYS A 298 6.68 -9.78 -3.77
N LEU A 299 5.68 -8.94 -3.47
CA LEU A 299 4.29 -9.28 -3.73
C LEU A 299 4.06 -9.55 -5.22
N PHE A 300 4.50 -8.64 -6.08
CA PHE A 300 4.34 -8.81 -7.53
C PHE A 300 5.28 -9.88 -8.11
N ASP A 301 6.52 -9.99 -7.62
CA ASP A 301 7.44 -11.05 -8.03
C ASP A 301 6.82 -12.43 -7.78
N TYR A 302 6.22 -12.61 -6.61
CA TYR A 302 5.56 -13.85 -6.21
C TYR A 302 4.36 -14.16 -7.11
N ASP A 303 3.43 -13.22 -7.25
CA ASP A 303 2.17 -13.42 -7.97
C ASP A 303 2.39 -13.56 -9.47
N VAL A 304 3.21 -12.72 -10.09
CA VAL A 304 3.59 -12.84 -11.51
C VAL A 304 4.31 -14.16 -11.75
N GLY A 305 5.22 -14.56 -10.87
CA GLY A 305 5.90 -15.85 -10.95
C GLY A 305 4.96 -17.05 -10.86
N LEU A 306 3.91 -16.99 -10.01
CA LEU A 306 2.87 -18.02 -9.93
C LEU A 306 2.07 -18.11 -11.24
N LEU A 307 1.67 -16.98 -11.83
CA LEU A 307 0.93 -16.94 -13.09
C LEU A 307 1.74 -17.53 -14.24
N VAL A 308 3.02 -17.18 -14.36
CA VAL A 308 3.92 -17.76 -15.37
C VAL A 308 3.93 -19.29 -15.27
N ARG A 309 4.15 -19.83 -14.06
CA ARG A 309 4.14 -21.29 -13.83
C ARG A 309 2.78 -21.91 -14.17
N ALA A 310 1.69 -21.28 -13.75
CA ALA A 310 0.34 -21.80 -13.97
C ALA A 310 0.01 -21.91 -15.47
N PHE A 311 0.31 -20.87 -16.26
CA PHE A 311 0.01 -20.86 -17.69
C PHE A 311 0.99 -21.67 -18.53
N GLN A 312 2.25 -21.83 -18.10
CA GLN A 312 3.17 -22.78 -18.74
C GLN A 312 2.73 -24.23 -18.58
N ALA A 313 2.21 -24.60 -17.41
CA ALA A 313 1.75 -25.94 -17.11
C ALA A 313 0.33 -26.25 -17.65
N ALA A 314 -0.39 -25.24 -18.16
CA ALA A 314 -1.72 -25.35 -18.74
C ALA A 314 -1.73 -25.39 -20.30
N ARG A 315 -0.53 -25.48 -20.91
CA ARG A 315 -0.34 -25.61 -22.38
C ARG A 315 -0.67 -26.98 -22.91
#